data_2d012cdf6b611f9ec6139d49e0d6c580
#
_entry.id   2d012cdf6b611f9ec6139d49e0d6c580
#
_cell.length_a   1.000
_cell.length_b   1.000
_cell.length_c   1.000
_cell.angle_alpha   90.00
_cell.angle_beta   90.00
_cell.angle_gamma   90.00
#
_symmetry.space_group_name_H-M   'P 1'
#
loop_
_entity.id
_entity.type
_entity.pdbx_description
1 polymer ?
#
loop_
_entity_poly.entity_id
_entity_poly.type
_entity_poly.pdbx_seq_one_letter_code
_entity_poly.pdbx_strand_id
1 'polypeptide(L)'
;EWAPSLWRQLVQGTSLPAERPSKEEIEAQPIQKLEQWRREMRKLVPNHLKDGWTSAGARTRSYMLEHLSMIPDEQRYTVRDVVTRGMIGTVDEAFVLSLNDSGEETDGAPRRFVMVGRTWEIVEANPEKSELLVAPVGSGGTAPVWSGELPPVPSEIAREVGGLRRTVRQLATGEEMEREMVSGRLDRIGGPAPPSDIEEYPLSNDALSKLMEKIVEHVDASGSLPDERTIDIETRGHAIIVHSCHGSRINETLAHFLQAMASTIEGRMGRVLVDPYRISLQVPGLRATNVVEWLTNTNPEHLPTILRVTIPNGRQLRWRLVQVCKVMGVLRSGVDPRKVNLHGIAQRYKDTPLMNEALDKLFNERMDVDGTVDLLHAIQDGIVQVEQRAPGALGLSSQSERDMQLPDWSNVEVRRRLEGRLMNERVVMICLRCKTPTRFRVARYPSIDRRCGICQATMRAVAREGLGDELTKWVASDEDKIRNRMMRNAEMVQNRGLDAILCLMARGVGEDTATRILRAYPTGTERDSLLKAIHDAEIQYARTRRFWG
;
A
#
# COMPACT_ATOMS: atom_id res chain seq x y z
N GLU A 1 38.27 0.99 -20.87
CA GLU A 1 38.39 0.50 -19.47
C GLU A 1 37.21 1.02 -18.66
N TRP A 2 36.43 0.11 -18.13
CA TRP A 2 35.21 0.45 -17.44
C TRP A 2 35.49 0.67 -15.98
N ALA A 3 34.92 1.73 -15.39
CA ALA A 3 35.08 2.01 -13.98
C ALA A 3 34.58 0.81 -13.14
N PRO A 4 35.20 0.54 -11.97
CA PRO A 4 34.78 -0.57 -11.10
C PRO A 4 33.30 -0.56 -10.75
N SER A 5 32.70 0.62 -10.65
CA SER A 5 31.27 0.80 -10.43
C SER A 5 30.43 0.27 -11.61
N LEU A 6 30.88 0.50 -12.83
CA LEU A 6 30.19 0.03 -14.04
C LEU A 6 30.33 -1.49 -14.21
N TRP A 7 31.48 -2.06 -13.84
CA TRP A 7 31.65 -3.50 -13.79
C TRP A 7 30.65 -4.16 -12.83
N ARG A 8 30.57 -3.65 -11.60
CA ARG A 8 29.62 -4.16 -10.58
C ARG A 8 28.17 -4.15 -11.09
N GLN A 9 27.75 -3.06 -11.75
CA GLN A 9 26.42 -2.97 -12.33
C GLN A 9 26.17 -3.99 -13.46
N LEU A 10 27.17 -4.21 -14.31
CA LEU A 10 27.05 -5.11 -15.47
C LEU A 10 27.06 -6.59 -15.10
N VAL A 11 27.73 -6.96 -14.03
CA VAL A 11 27.81 -8.35 -13.56
C VAL A 11 26.73 -8.68 -12.52
N GLN A 12 25.99 -7.69 -12.07
CA GLN A 12 24.93 -7.87 -11.09
C GLN A 12 23.81 -8.77 -11.65
N GLY A 13 23.45 -9.81 -10.92
CA GLY A 13 22.52 -10.86 -11.37
C GLY A 13 23.11 -11.91 -12.30
N THR A 14 24.40 -11.88 -12.48
CA THR A 14 25.13 -12.93 -13.20
C THR A 14 25.90 -13.80 -12.21
N SER A 15 26.41 -14.94 -12.63
CA SER A 15 27.34 -15.75 -11.84
C SER A 15 28.78 -15.23 -11.84
N LEU A 16 29.01 -14.06 -12.42
CA LEU A 16 30.32 -13.41 -12.44
C LEU A 16 30.65 -12.77 -11.09
N PRO A 17 31.95 -12.75 -10.69
CA PRO A 17 32.35 -12.12 -9.44
C PRO A 17 32.05 -10.62 -9.43
N ALA A 18 31.70 -10.09 -8.26
CA ALA A 18 31.38 -8.67 -8.06
C ALA A 18 32.58 -7.76 -8.35
N GLU A 19 33.80 -8.23 -8.09
CA GLU A 19 35.03 -7.58 -8.51
C GLU A 19 35.47 -8.11 -9.86
N ARG A 20 36.05 -7.22 -10.67
CA ARG A 20 36.54 -7.59 -12.01
C ARG A 20 37.67 -8.62 -11.85
N PRO A 21 37.47 -9.89 -12.31
CA PRO A 21 38.49 -10.90 -12.18
C PRO A 21 39.65 -10.63 -13.14
N SER A 22 40.86 -11.00 -12.73
CA SER A 22 42.04 -11.00 -13.57
C SER A 22 41.88 -12.06 -14.69
N LYS A 23 42.74 -11.96 -15.70
CA LYS A 23 42.74 -12.91 -16.80
C LYS A 23 43.04 -14.33 -16.30
N GLU A 24 44.01 -14.45 -15.39
CA GLU A 24 44.43 -15.71 -14.78
C GLU A 24 43.32 -16.35 -13.95
N GLU A 25 42.57 -15.53 -13.20
CA GLU A 25 41.41 -16.01 -12.44
C GLU A 25 40.28 -16.48 -13.35
N ILE A 26 40.10 -15.88 -14.53
CA ILE A 26 39.09 -16.34 -15.51
C ILE A 26 39.54 -17.67 -16.15
N GLU A 27 40.79 -17.76 -16.55
CA GLU A 27 41.34 -18.96 -17.19
C GLU A 27 41.39 -20.16 -16.21
N ALA A 28 41.48 -19.91 -14.92
CA ALA A 28 41.42 -20.96 -13.88
C ALA A 28 40.00 -21.50 -13.60
N GLN A 29 38.94 -20.90 -14.16
CA GLN A 29 37.57 -21.36 -13.93
C GLN A 29 37.22 -22.61 -14.76
N PRO A 30 36.40 -23.54 -14.23
CA PRO A 30 35.89 -24.66 -15.01
C PRO A 30 35.17 -24.21 -16.27
N ILE A 31 35.39 -24.90 -17.37
CA ILE A 31 34.80 -24.60 -18.70
C ILE A 31 33.28 -24.43 -18.64
N GLN A 32 32.58 -25.28 -17.86
CA GLN A 32 31.13 -25.17 -17.67
C GLN A 32 30.70 -23.84 -17.04
N LYS A 33 31.48 -23.34 -16.08
CA LYS A 33 31.23 -22.05 -15.40
C LYS A 33 31.47 -20.88 -16.37
N LEU A 34 32.52 -20.95 -17.18
CA LEU A 34 32.79 -19.96 -18.24
C LEU A 34 31.69 -19.92 -19.30
N GLU A 35 31.14 -21.08 -19.70
CA GLU A 35 30.03 -21.14 -20.64
C GLU A 35 28.73 -20.59 -20.04
N GLN A 36 28.49 -20.87 -18.77
CA GLN A 36 27.37 -20.26 -18.04
C GLN A 36 27.50 -18.74 -18.01
N TRP A 37 28.66 -18.24 -17.64
CA TRP A 37 28.94 -16.81 -17.64
C TRP A 37 28.78 -16.18 -19.02
N ARG A 38 29.23 -16.84 -20.10
CA ARG A 38 29.03 -16.38 -21.46
C ARG A 38 27.57 -16.31 -21.88
N ARG A 39 26.73 -17.22 -21.41
CA ARG A 39 25.27 -17.19 -21.69
C ARG A 39 24.59 -16.05 -20.93
N GLU A 40 24.97 -15.82 -19.69
CA GLU A 40 24.41 -14.77 -18.83
C GLU A 40 24.92 -13.38 -19.24
N MET A 41 26.20 -13.27 -19.61
CA MET A 41 26.87 -12.03 -19.99
C MET A 41 26.90 -11.77 -21.48
N ARG A 42 25.73 -11.61 -22.09
CA ARG A 42 25.64 -11.20 -23.50
C ARG A 42 26.04 -9.72 -23.75
N LYS A 43 26.40 -8.97 -22.72
CA LYS A 43 26.72 -7.54 -22.75
C LYS A 43 28.21 -7.27 -22.81
N LEU A 44 29.02 -8.16 -22.24
CA LEU A 44 30.47 -8.08 -22.20
C LEU A 44 31.10 -9.35 -22.75
N VAL A 45 32.23 -9.21 -23.42
CA VAL A 45 33.05 -10.30 -23.92
C VAL A 45 34.53 -10.09 -23.53
N PRO A 46 35.30 -11.16 -23.28
CA PRO A 46 36.73 -11.04 -23.02
C PRO A 46 37.43 -10.35 -24.18
N ASN A 47 38.29 -9.40 -23.89
CA ASN A 47 39.14 -8.77 -24.92
C ASN A 47 40.52 -9.43 -24.91
N HIS A 48 40.74 -10.27 -25.91
CA HIS A 48 41.99 -11.03 -26.08
C HIS A 48 43.20 -10.16 -26.48
N LEU A 49 42.96 -8.91 -26.92
CA LEU A 49 44.02 -7.98 -27.34
C LEU A 49 44.45 -7.05 -26.23
N LYS A 50 43.59 -6.85 -25.25
CA LYS A 50 43.85 -6.02 -24.06
C LYS A 50 43.34 -6.79 -22.87
N ASP A 51 44.15 -6.92 -21.81
CA ASP A 51 43.69 -7.56 -20.60
C ASP A 51 42.42 -6.89 -20.09
N GLY A 52 41.30 -7.55 -20.22
CA GLY A 52 40.01 -7.06 -19.79
C GLY A 52 38.81 -7.49 -20.59
N TRP A 53 37.73 -6.76 -20.43
CA TRP A 53 36.46 -7.00 -21.06
C TRP A 53 36.11 -5.88 -22.02
N THR A 54 35.43 -6.20 -23.10
CA THR A 54 34.92 -5.23 -24.06
C THR A 54 33.42 -5.38 -24.25
N SER A 55 32.79 -4.38 -24.83
CA SER A 55 31.37 -4.44 -25.12
C SER A 55 31.04 -5.52 -26.17
N ALA A 56 29.93 -6.20 -26.00
CA ALA A 56 29.40 -7.16 -26.99
C ALA A 56 28.72 -6.45 -28.19
N GLY A 57 29.03 -5.19 -28.46
CA GLY A 57 28.52 -4.41 -29.58
C GLY A 57 27.16 -3.76 -29.34
N ALA A 58 26.23 -3.87 -30.31
CA ALA A 58 24.98 -3.12 -30.28
C ALA A 58 24.11 -3.38 -29.02
N ARG A 59 24.11 -4.58 -28.46
CA ARG A 59 23.35 -4.91 -27.24
C ARG A 59 23.84 -4.20 -26.01
N THR A 60 25.15 -4.04 -25.84
CA THR A 60 25.71 -3.30 -24.69
C THR A 60 25.35 -1.82 -24.79
N ARG A 61 25.42 -1.26 -26.00
CA ARG A 61 25.06 0.13 -26.26
C ARG A 61 23.56 0.38 -26.02
N SER A 62 22.70 -0.51 -26.52
CA SER A 62 21.25 -0.44 -26.27
C SER A 62 20.96 -0.47 -24.78
N TYR A 63 21.58 -1.42 -24.05
CA TYR A 63 21.42 -1.50 -22.60
C TYR A 63 21.86 -0.21 -21.87
N MET A 64 23.01 0.36 -22.25
CA MET A 64 23.46 1.62 -21.66
C MET A 64 22.49 2.78 -21.92
N LEU A 65 21.96 2.86 -23.16
CA LEU A 65 21.01 3.92 -23.52
C LEU A 65 19.66 3.76 -22.82
N GLU A 66 19.20 2.52 -22.62
CA GLU A 66 17.96 2.21 -21.91
C GLU A 66 18.08 2.45 -20.38
N HIS A 67 19.30 2.39 -19.84
CA HIS A 67 19.57 2.48 -18.39
C HIS A 67 20.51 3.64 -18.04
N LEU A 68 20.42 4.75 -18.78
CA LEU A 68 21.19 5.96 -18.49
C LEU A 68 20.87 6.55 -17.12
N SER A 69 19.65 6.35 -16.64
CA SER A 69 19.20 6.72 -15.31
C SER A 69 19.19 5.50 -14.40
N MET A 70 19.83 5.60 -13.25
CA MET A 70 19.77 4.62 -12.17
C MET A 70 18.52 4.79 -11.30
N ILE A 71 17.72 5.84 -11.58
CA ILE A 71 16.44 6.06 -10.91
C ILE A 71 15.45 5.04 -11.47
N PRO A 72 14.86 4.17 -10.65
CA PRO A 72 13.84 3.24 -11.11
C PRO A 72 12.64 4.00 -11.66
N ASP A 73 12.16 3.61 -12.84
CA ASP A 73 10.87 4.06 -13.34
C ASP A 73 9.77 3.45 -12.47
N GLU A 74 9.28 4.21 -11.52
CA GLU A 74 8.12 3.84 -10.71
C GLU A 74 6.84 4.30 -11.42
N GLN A 75 5.97 3.35 -11.72
CA GLN A 75 4.66 3.67 -12.29
C GLN A 75 3.74 4.19 -11.18
N ARG A 76 3.11 5.33 -11.43
CA ARG A 76 2.04 5.85 -10.57
C ARG A 76 0.70 5.41 -11.12
N TYR A 77 -0.12 4.84 -10.26
CA TYR A 77 -1.48 4.42 -10.58
C TYR A 77 -2.47 5.47 -10.14
N THR A 78 -3.34 5.88 -11.06
CA THR A 78 -4.45 6.77 -10.74
C THR A 78 -5.59 5.96 -10.11
N VAL A 79 -5.97 6.31 -8.89
CA VAL A 79 -7.08 5.70 -8.17
C VAL A 79 -8.38 6.37 -8.60
N ARG A 80 -9.33 5.58 -9.09
CA ARG A 80 -10.66 6.06 -9.51
C ARG A 80 -11.78 5.26 -8.87
N ASP A 81 -12.82 5.96 -8.49
CA ASP A 81 -14.07 5.34 -8.08
C ASP A 81 -14.69 4.57 -9.25
N VAL A 82 -15.03 3.31 -9.03
CA VAL A 82 -15.61 2.42 -10.04
C VAL A 82 -16.96 2.93 -10.57
N VAL A 83 -17.72 3.62 -9.73
CA VAL A 83 -19.06 4.11 -10.05
C VAL A 83 -19.00 5.47 -10.72
N THR A 84 -18.40 6.46 -10.07
CA THR A 84 -18.37 7.84 -10.57
C THR A 84 -17.29 8.06 -11.63
N ARG A 85 -16.26 7.19 -11.69
CA ARG A 85 -15.03 7.37 -12.47
C ARG A 85 -14.22 8.62 -12.09
N GLY A 86 -14.62 9.27 -10.99
CA GLY A 86 -13.88 10.39 -10.44
C GLY A 86 -12.50 9.97 -9.97
N MET A 87 -11.50 10.81 -10.17
CA MET A 87 -10.16 10.61 -9.60
C MET A 87 -10.23 10.86 -8.09
N ILE A 88 -9.67 9.92 -7.31
CA ILE A 88 -9.57 10.01 -5.85
C ILE A 88 -8.17 10.47 -5.46
N GLY A 89 -7.15 9.96 -6.16
CA GLY A 89 -5.75 10.25 -5.90
C GLY A 89 -4.83 9.39 -6.74
N THR A 90 -3.57 9.30 -6.34
CA THR A 90 -2.57 8.44 -6.97
C THR A 90 -1.89 7.55 -5.94
N VAL A 91 -1.48 6.35 -6.33
CA VAL A 91 -0.68 5.42 -5.53
C VAL A 91 0.51 4.96 -6.34
N ASP A 92 1.58 4.58 -5.68
CA ASP A 92 2.77 4.05 -6.31
C ASP A 92 2.62 2.57 -6.73
N GLU A 93 3.55 2.11 -7.56
CA GLU A 93 3.61 0.72 -8.01
C GLU A 93 3.84 -0.25 -6.85
N ALA A 94 4.62 0.16 -5.83
CA ALA A 94 4.92 -0.64 -4.65
C ALA A 94 3.64 -0.97 -3.87
N PHE A 95 2.76 0.02 -3.70
CA PHE A 95 1.46 -0.18 -3.08
C PHE A 95 0.59 -1.19 -3.86
N VAL A 96 0.49 -1.03 -5.17
CA VAL A 96 -0.31 -1.95 -6.02
C VAL A 96 0.23 -3.38 -5.95
N LEU A 97 1.54 -3.56 -5.86
CA LEU A 97 2.17 -4.86 -5.72
C LEU A 97 1.97 -5.47 -4.34
N SER A 98 2.06 -4.66 -3.28
CA SER A 98 1.81 -5.12 -1.91
C SER A 98 0.41 -5.73 -1.77
N LEU A 99 -0.53 -5.26 -2.58
CA LEU A 99 -1.89 -5.78 -2.62
C LEU A 99 -2.00 -7.16 -3.29
N ASN A 100 -1.07 -7.50 -4.18
CA ASN A 100 -1.07 -8.80 -4.87
C ASN A 100 -0.42 -9.92 -4.04
N ASP A 101 0.52 -9.55 -3.18
CA ASP A 101 1.29 -10.48 -2.35
C ASP A 101 0.50 -11.00 -1.13
N SER A 102 -0.67 -10.42 -0.85
CA SER A 102 -1.57 -10.83 0.25
C SER A 102 -2.36 -12.11 -0.08
N GLY A 103 -2.10 -12.76 -1.23
CA GLY A 103 -2.91 -13.83 -1.79
C GLY A 103 -2.73 -15.22 -1.19
N GLU A 104 -1.78 -15.45 -0.29
CA GLU A 104 -1.54 -16.81 0.23
C GLU A 104 -2.08 -17.08 1.64
N GLU A 105 -2.52 -16.07 2.40
CA GLU A 105 -2.92 -16.28 3.81
C GLU A 105 -4.33 -15.83 4.21
N THR A 106 -5.10 -15.18 3.32
CA THR A 106 -6.50 -14.85 3.64
C THR A 106 -7.39 -15.20 2.46
N ASP A 107 -7.97 -16.39 2.54
CA ASP A 107 -9.01 -16.91 1.68
C ASP A 107 -10.13 -15.85 1.50
N GLY A 108 -10.12 -15.15 0.37
CA GLY A 108 -11.24 -14.31 -0.07
C GLY A 108 -11.45 -12.95 0.61
N ALA A 109 -10.54 -12.48 1.47
CA ALA A 109 -10.73 -11.16 2.09
C ALA A 109 -10.54 -10.03 1.05
N PRO A 110 -11.50 -9.10 0.93
CA PRO A 110 -11.42 -8.00 -0.03
C PRO A 110 -10.27 -7.05 0.34
N ARG A 111 -9.50 -6.64 -0.67
CA ARG A 111 -8.34 -5.74 -0.50
C ARG A 111 -8.82 -4.32 -0.27
N ARG A 112 -8.62 -3.81 0.93
CA ARG A 112 -9.12 -2.50 1.37
C ARG A 112 -7.97 -1.60 1.77
N PHE A 113 -8.13 -0.29 1.52
CA PHE A 113 -7.19 0.75 1.96
C PHE A 113 -7.92 2.06 2.24
N VAL A 114 -7.29 2.93 3.02
CA VAL A 114 -7.84 4.25 3.35
C VAL A 114 -7.18 5.31 2.47
N MET A 115 -7.98 6.14 1.80
CA MET A 115 -7.52 7.29 1.04
C MET A 115 -8.56 8.41 1.09
N VAL A 116 -8.11 9.65 1.28
CA VAL A 116 -9.00 10.84 1.39
C VAL A 116 -10.09 10.63 2.44
N GLY A 117 -9.69 10.08 3.62
CA GLY A 117 -10.61 9.87 4.75
C GLY A 117 -11.68 8.79 4.55
N ARG A 118 -11.52 7.89 3.57
CA ARG A 118 -12.47 6.80 3.29
C ARG A 118 -11.78 5.47 3.10
N THR A 119 -12.47 4.40 3.48
CA THR A 119 -12.06 3.04 3.16
C THR A 119 -12.53 2.66 1.76
N TRP A 120 -11.60 2.20 0.96
CA TRP A 120 -11.81 1.77 -0.42
C TRP A 120 -11.47 0.30 -0.57
N GLU A 121 -12.28 -0.41 -1.34
CA GLU A 121 -12.01 -1.79 -1.75
C GLU A 121 -11.57 -1.80 -3.21
N ILE A 122 -10.49 -2.52 -3.51
CA ILE A 122 -9.98 -2.63 -4.86
C ILE A 122 -10.84 -3.60 -5.65
N VAL A 123 -11.45 -3.08 -6.70
CA VAL A 123 -12.30 -3.85 -7.63
C VAL A 123 -11.47 -4.36 -8.80
N GLU A 124 -10.66 -3.48 -9.39
CA GLU A 124 -9.85 -3.81 -10.57
C GLU A 124 -8.57 -2.97 -10.56
N ALA A 125 -7.46 -3.59 -10.95
CA ALA A 125 -6.22 -2.88 -11.26
C ALA A 125 -5.89 -3.09 -12.74
N ASN A 126 -5.72 -1.99 -13.49
CA ASN A 126 -5.37 -2.00 -14.89
C ASN A 126 -3.97 -1.40 -15.08
N PRO A 127 -2.93 -2.23 -15.26
CA PRO A 127 -1.55 -1.75 -15.41
C PRO A 127 -1.31 -1.05 -16.74
N GLU A 128 -2.00 -1.47 -17.82
CA GLU A 128 -1.79 -0.87 -19.14
C GLU A 128 -2.21 0.61 -19.15
N LYS A 129 -3.20 0.95 -18.32
CA LYS A 129 -3.68 2.33 -18.14
C LYS A 129 -3.12 3.00 -16.89
N SER A 130 -2.29 2.29 -16.11
CA SER A 130 -1.85 2.74 -14.78
C SER A 130 -3.02 3.24 -13.92
N GLU A 131 -4.12 2.45 -13.88
CA GLU A 131 -5.38 2.82 -13.25
C GLU A 131 -5.83 1.75 -12.24
N LEU A 132 -6.26 2.21 -11.06
CA LEU A 132 -6.82 1.39 -9.99
C LEU A 132 -8.29 1.78 -9.79
N LEU A 133 -9.20 0.83 -10.04
CA LEU A 133 -10.62 1.05 -9.81
C LEU A 133 -11.00 0.55 -8.42
N VAL A 134 -11.62 1.42 -7.64
CA VAL A 134 -11.98 1.16 -6.26
C VAL A 134 -13.44 1.44 -5.99
N ALA A 135 -14.02 0.71 -5.04
CA ALA A 135 -15.37 0.95 -4.55
C ALA A 135 -15.32 1.42 -3.10
N PRO A 136 -16.16 2.37 -2.68
CA PRO A 136 -16.25 2.75 -1.27
C PRO A 136 -16.83 1.59 -0.46
N VAL A 137 -16.28 1.37 0.74
CA VAL A 137 -16.76 0.35 1.69
C VAL A 137 -17.32 1.08 2.90
N GLY A 138 -18.49 0.66 3.39
CA GLY A 138 -19.01 1.14 4.68
C GLY A 138 -18.09 0.71 5.84
N SER A 139 -18.13 1.48 6.92
CA SER A 139 -17.35 1.26 8.14
C SER A 139 -17.47 -0.18 8.65
N GLY A 140 -16.37 -0.90 8.69
CA GLY A 140 -16.32 -2.28 9.21
C GLY A 140 -15.31 -3.16 8.48
N GLY A 141 -14.02 -2.94 8.70
CA GLY A 141 -12.96 -3.81 8.20
C GLY A 141 -11.59 -3.20 8.50
N THR A 142 -10.64 -4.03 8.86
CA THR A 142 -9.25 -3.61 9.01
C THR A 142 -8.73 -3.09 7.67
N ALA A 143 -8.70 -1.77 7.52
CA ALA A 143 -8.06 -1.16 6.39
C ALA A 143 -6.55 -1.40 6.48
N PRO A 144 -5.88 -1.88 5.42
CA PRO A 144 -4.44 -1.81 5.38
C PRO A 144 -4.05 -0.35 5.48
N VAL A 145 -3.19 -0.04 6.44
CA VAL A 145 -2.67 1.32 6.59
C VAL A 145 -1.79 1.62 5.38
N TRP A 146 -2.28 2.46 4.50
CA TRP A 146 -1.43 3.11 3.53
C TRP A 146 -0.75 4.27 4.26
N SER A 147 0.49 4.08 4.64
CA SER A 147 1.36 5.18 4.97
C SER A 147 1.94 5.68 3.65
N GLY A 148 1.47 6.80 3.14
CA GLY A 148 2.29 7.58 2.22
C GLY A 148 3.68 7.68 2.87
N GLU A 149 4.73 7.66 2.08
CA GLU A 149 6.09 7.77 2.62
C GLU A 149 6.23 9.08 3.38
N LEU A 150 5.89 9.05 4.66
CA LEU A 150 6.29 10.10 5.56
C LEU A 150 7.82 9.99 5.69
N PRO A 151 8.55 11.10 5.60
CA PRO A 151 9.98 11.07 5.85
C PRO A 151 10.23 10.35 7.18
N PRO A 152 11.21 9.43 7.24
CA PRO A 152 11.53 8.75 8.48
C PRO A 152 11.95 9.78 9.53
N VAL A 153 11.38 9.68 10.72
CA VAL A 153 11.79 10.52 11.86
C VAL A 153 13.20 10.07 12.27
N PRO A 154 14.19 10.96 12.24
CA PRO A 154 15.55 10.64 12.70
C PRO A 154 15.58 10.23 14.18
N SER A 155 16.61 9.46 14.55
CA SER A 155 16.81 9.01 15.93
C SER A 155 16.96 10.18 16.90
N GLU A 156 17.66 11.24 16.49
CA GLU A 156 17.87 12.45 17.28
C GLU A 156 16.56 13.10 17.70
N ILE A 157 15.64 13.29 16.75
CA ILE A 157 14.32 13.90 17.01
C ILE A 157 13.47 12.98 17.91
N ALA A 158 13.50 11.68 17.69
CA ALA A 158 12.72 10.76 18.52
C ALA A 158 13.24 10.72 19.96
N ARG A 159 14.53 10.80 20.17
CA ARG A 159 15.16 10.88 21.49
C ARG A 159 14.85 12.21 22.18
N GLU A 160 14.83 13.31 21.44
CA GLU A 160 14.41 14.63 21.93
C GLU A 160 12.96 14.57 22.45
N VAL A 161 12.06 13.88 21.74
CA VAL A 161 10.68 13.63 22.24
C VAL A 161 10.69 12.79 23.53
N GLY A 162 11.60 11.82 23.67
CA GLY A 162 11.81 11.09 24.92
C GLY A 162 12.21 12.02 26.08
N GLY A 163 13.18 12.88 25.83
CA GLY A 163 13.62 13.90 26.78
C GLY A 163 12.51 14.89 27.17
N LEU A 164 11.72 15.34 26.17
CA LEU A 164 10.57 16.22 26.43
C LEU A 164 9.53 15.52 27.33
N ARG A 165 9.22 14.24 27.12
CA ARG A 165 8.33 13.48 27.99
C ARG A 165 8.80 13.49 29.44
N ARG A 166 10.08 13.32 29.68
CA ARG A 166 10.70 13.35 31.00
C ARG A 166 10.58 14.73 31.63
N THR A 167 10.91 15.82 30.90
CA THR A 167 10.75 17.20 31.38
C THR A 167 9.30 17.50 31.75
N VAL A 168 8.33 17.08 30.93
CA VAL A 168 6.90 17.26 31.22
C VAL A 168 6.46 16.46 32.45
N ARG A 169 6.97 15.25 32.66
CA ARG A 169 6.73 14.49 33.89
C ARG A 169 7.24 15.24 35.12
N GLN A 170 8.46 15.76 35.08
CA GLN A 170 9.04 16.54 36.17
C GLN A 170 8.17 17.75 36.54
N LEU A 171 7.69 18.48 35.54
CA LEU A 171 6.78 19.62 35.76
C LEU A 171 5.44 19.18 36.37
N ALA A 172 4.94 18.02 35.99
CA ALA A 172 3.64 17.52 36.48
C ALA A 172 3.73 16.96 37.89
N THR A 173 4.85 16.32 38.27
CA THR A 173 5.02 15.66 39.59
C THR A 173 5.79 16.50 40.60
N GLY A 174 6.51 17.54 40.16
CA GLY A 174 7.39 18.32 41.02
C GLY A 174 8.67 17.57 41.47
N GLU A 175 8.96 16.40 40.89
CA GLU A 175 10.13 15.63 41.23
C GLU A 175 11.38 16.20 40.51
N GLU A 176 12.41 16.56 41.26
CA GLU A 176 13.73 16.86 40.70
C GLU A 176 14.44 15.53 40.34
N MET A 177 14.63 15.25 39.05
CA MET A 177 15.48 14.14 38.61
C MET A 177 16.94 14.55 38.63
N GLU A 178 17.78 13.75 39.27
CA GLU A 178 19.22 13.90 39.23
C GLU A 178 19.71 13.89 37.79
N ARG A 179 20.49 14.92 37.40
CA ARG A 179 21.17 15.03 36.12
C ARG A 179 22.38 14.12 36.12
N GLU A 180 22.17 12.83 35.92
CA GLU A 180 23.29 11.95 35.65
C GLU A 180 23.80 12.18 34.22
N MET A 181 25.05 12.70 34.11
CA MET A 181 25.74 12.81 32.82
C MET A 181 26.09 11.42 32.31
N VAL A 182 25.20 10.83 31.51
CA VAL A 182 25.49 9.60 30.77
C VAL A 182 26.31 9.97 29.55
N SER A 183 27.63 9.84 29.68
CA SER A 183 28.58 10.19 28.65
C SER A 183 28.79 9.10 27.61
N GLY A 184 28.98 9.50 26.38
CA GLY A 184 29.85 8.86 25.42
C GLY A 184 29.23 7.81 24.51
N ARG A 185 28.32 6.93 24.92
CA ARG A 185 27.75 5.87 24.07
C ARG A 185 26.38 6.22 23.47
N LEU A 186 25.55 6.97 24.18
CA LEU A 186 24.33 7.54 23.59
C LEU A 186 24.64 8.59 22.53
N ASP A 187 25.80 9.25 22.62
CA ASP A 187 26.25 10.19 21.58
C ASP A 187 26.56 9.49 20.25
N ARG A 188 26.93 8.20 20.25
CA ARG A 188 27.15 7.39 19.04
C ARG A 188 25.84 7.00 18.35
N ILE A 189 24.74 6.87 19.11
CA ILE A 189 23.42 6.62 18.54
C ILE A 189 22.86 7.89 17.86
N GLY A 190 23.57 9.02 18.00
CA GLY A 190 23.30 10.30 17.33
C GLY A 190 22.30 11.19 18.08
N GLY A 191 22.73 12.41 18.38
CA GLY A 191 21.85 13.50 18.75
C GLY A 191 22.28 14.31 19.96
N PRO A 192 21.96 15.62 19.94
CA PRO A 192 22.19 16.51 21.06
C PRO A 192 21.40 16.05 22.29
N ALA A 193 21.88 16.38 23.47
CA ALA A 193 21.10 16.23 24.68
C ALA A 193 19.77 16.99 24.51
N PRO A 194 18.62 16.38 24.91
CA PRO A 194 17.35 17.09 24.79
C PRO A 194 17.41 18.41 25.56
N PRO A 195 16.76 19.46 25.03
CA PRO A 195 16.73 20.75 25.70
C PRO A 195 16.19 20.59 27.13
N SER A 196 16.83 21.30 28.04
CA SER A 196 16.49 21.26 29.46
C SER A 196 15.29 22.13 29.81
N ASP A 197 14.79 22.93 28.85
CA ASP A 197 13.76 23.92 29.08
C ASP A 197 12.56 23.72 28.13
N ILE A 198 11.37 23.55 28.72
CA ILE A 198 10.13 23.40 27.96
C ILE A 198 9.72 24.70 27.26
N GLU A 199 10.26 25.85 27.68
CA GLU A 199 10.02 27.15 27.07
C GLU A 199 10.57 27.26 25.65
N GLU A 200 11.54 26.41 25.28
CA GLU A 200 12.07 26.32 23.92
C GLU A 200 11.05 25.74 22.90
N TYR A 201 10.00 25.07 23.39
CA TYR A 201 8.98 24.49 22.52
C TYR A 201 7.78 25.43 22.37
N PRO A 202 7.27 25.62 21.15
CA PRO A 202 6.11 26.48 20.89
C PRO A 202 4.79 25.81 21.35
N LEU A 203 4.69 25.45 22.62
CA LEU A 203 3.52 24.81 23.20
C LEU A 203 2.57 25.84 23.79
N SER A 204 1.28 25.76 23.45
CA SER A 204 0.26 26.50 24.18
C SER A 204 0.03 25.88 25.56
N ASN A 205 -0.45 26.68 26.53
CA ASN A 205 -0.78 26.17 27.87
C ASN A 205 -1.79 25.01 27.83
N ASP A 206 -2.76 25.02 26.91
CA ASP A 206 -3.74 23.95 26.73
C ASP A 206 -3.07 22.67 26.18
N ALA A 207 -2.14 22.81 25.24
CA ALA A 207 -1.39 21.68 24.71
C ALA A 207 -0.48 21.05 25.78
N LEU A 208 0.19 21.89 26.57
CA LEU A 208 1.04 21.46 27.68
C LEU A 208 0.22 20.72 28.73
N SER A 209 -0.93 21.27 29.15
CA SER A 209 -1.82 20.66 30.14
C SER A 209 -2.30 19.28 29.70
N LYS A 210 -2.69 19.12 28.42
CA LYS A 210 -3.10 17.82 27.84
C LYS A 210 -1.95 16.83 27.77
N LEU A 211 -0.74 17.30 27.47
CA LEU A 211 0.46 16.46 27.45
C LEU A 211 0.80 15.97 28.85
N MET A 212 0.74 16.85 29.86
CA MET A 212 0.93 16.51 31.27
C MET A 212 -0.10 15.46 31.72
N GLU A 213 -1.38 15.67 31.42
CA GLU A 213 -2.46 14.73 31.74
C GLU A 213 -2.18 13.32 31.16
N LYS A 214 -1.79 13.25 29.90
CA LYS A 214 -1.51 11.97 29.23
C LYS A 214 -0.26 11.27 29.77
N ILE A 215 0.76 12.01 30.15
CA ILE A 215 1.98 11.45 30.74
C ILE A 215 1.69 10.94 32.15
N VAL A 216 0.96 11.71 32.98
CA VAL A 216 0.56 11.27 34.30
C VAL A 216 -0.33 10.03 34.23
N GLU A 217 -1.37 10.05 33.39
CA GLU A 217 -2.23 8.88 33.15
C GLU A 217 -1.42 7.62 32.78
N HIS A 218 -0.39 7.79 31.93
CA HIS A 218 0.47 6.67 31.54
C HIS A 218 1.31 6.16 32.70
N VAL A 219 1.96 7.06 33.42
CA VAL A 219 2.83 6.72 34.57
C VAL A 219 2.03 6.08 35.71
N ASP A 220 0.86 6.58 36.00
CA ASP A 220 -0.03 6.02 37.05
C ASP A 220 -0.47 4.59 36.71
N ALA A 221 -0.70 4.31 35.41
CA ALA A 221 -1.12 3.00 34.95
C ALA A 221 0.05 2.00 34.80
N SER A 222 1.18 2.44 34.29
CA SER A 222 2.32 1.56 33.93
C SER A 222 3.42 1.52 34.98
N GLY A 223 3.51 2.53 35.84
CA GLY A 223 4.61 2.72 36.79
C GLY A 223 5.93 3.19 36.15
N SER A 224 5.92 3.54 34.86
CA SER A 224 7.11 3.92 34.09
C SER A 224 6.78 4.98 33.04
N LEU A 225 7.81 5.63 32.50
CA LEU A 225 7.68 6.52 31.36
C LEU A 225 8.70 6.13 30.29
N PRO A 226 8.25 5.63 29.11
CA PRO A 226 9.17 5.31 28.03
C PRO A 226 9.77 6.59 27.43
N ASP A 227 11.08 6.66 27.47
CA ASP A 227 11.89 7.76 26.96
C ASP A 227 13.10 7.24 26.16
N GLU A 228 14.13 8.06 25.96
CA GLU A 228 15.34 7.66 25.23
C GLU A 228 16.26 6.70 26.03
N ARG A 229 15.99 6.52 27.33
CA ARG A 229 16.77 5.62 28.22
C ARG A 229 15.97 4.43 28.71
N THR A 230 14.65 4.42 28.44
CA THR A 230 13.74 3.42 28.97
C THR A 230 12.87 2.84 27.85
N ILE A 231 13.03 1.57 27.58
CA ILE A 231 12.20 0.80 26.66
C ILE A 231 11.22 -0.01 27.49
N ASP A 232 9.96 0.39 27.46
CA ASP A 232 8.87 -0.32 28.13
C ASP A 232 8.19 -1.32 27.17
N ILE A 233 7.95 -2.52 27.66
CA ILE A 233 7.28 -3.57 26.90
C ILE A 233 5.96 -3.91 27.59
N GLU A 234 4.85 -3.62 26.92
CA GLU A 234 3.51 -3.90 27.43
C GLU A 234 2.78 -4.96 26.59
N THR A 235 1.90 -5.73 27.25
CA THR A 235 0.98 -6.65 26.57
C THR A 235 -0.41 -6.03 26.53
N ARG A 236 -0.95 -5.81 25.31
CA ARG A 236 -2.27 -5.21 25.08
C ARG A 236 -3.12 -6.11 24.20
N GLY A 237 -4.02 -6.87 24.79
CA GLY A 237 -4.82 -7.88 24.09
C GLY A 237 -3.91 -8.97 23.49
N HIS A 238 -3.90 -9.07 22.16
CA HIS A 238 -3.05 -10.04 21.43
C HIS A 238 -1.76 -9.41 20.90
N ALA A 239 -1.49 -8.13 21.20
CA ALA A 239 -0.32 -7.42 20.73
C ALA A 239 0.67 -7.19 21.88
N ILE A 240 1.96 -7.26 21.56
CA ILE A 240 3.05 -6.75 22.40
C ILE A 240 3.48 -5.43 21.82
N ILE A 241 3.53 -4.40 22.65
CA ILE A 241 3.96 -3.06 22.26
C ILE A 241 5.30 -2.80 22.94
N VAL A 242 6.30 -2.49 22.12
CA VAL A 242 7.61 -2.05 22.56
C VAL A 242 7.67 -0.53 22.38
N HIS A 243 7.75 0.20 23.46
CA HIS A 243 7.94 1.64 23.44
C HIS A 243 9.42 1.94 23.29
N SER A 244 9.80 2.53 22.16
CA SER A 244 11.19 2.82 21.82
C SER A 244 11.30 4.19 21.16
N CYS A 245 11.81 5.17 21.87
CA CYS A 245 12.01 6.54 21.39
C CYS A 245 13.32 6.67 20.58
N HIS A 246 13.56 5.80 19.59
CA HIS A 246 14.80 5.75 18.83
C HIS A 246 14.64 6.03 17.33
N GLY A 247 13.44 6.45 16.90
CA GLY A 247 13.20 6.88 15.53
C GLY A 247 12.79 5.77 14.57
N SER A 248 12.41 6.18 13.36
CA SER A 248 11.78 5.26 12.41
C SER A 248 12.70 4.13 11.97
N ARG A 249 13.95 4.42 11.63
CA ARG A 249 14.89 3.44 11.05
C ARG A 249 15.39 2.42 12.07
N ILE A 250 15.71 2.87 13.27
CA ILE A 250 16.10 1.97 14.37
C ILE A 250 14.93 1.07 14.75
N ASN A 251 13.73 1.64 14.89
CA ASN A 251 12.54 0.86 15.23
C ASN A 251 12.16 -0.13 14.11
N GLU A 252 12.31 0.22 12.83
CA GLU A 252 12.14 -0.72 11.71
C GLU A 252 13.14 -1.87 11.79
N THR A 253 14.41 -1.59 12.10
CA THR A 253 15.47 -2.59 12.27
C THR A 253 15.15 -3.55 13.43
N LEU A 254 14.80 -2.97 14.59
CA LEU A 254 14.37 -3.76 15.77
C LEU A 254 13.14 -4.62 15.45
N ALA A 255 12.17 -4.08 14.72
CA ALA A 255 10.96 -4.81 14.35
C ALA A 255 11.27 -6.04 13.49
N HIS A 256 12.16 -5.90 12.51
CA HIS A 256 12.63 -7.02 11.69
C HIS A 256 13.40 -8.06 12.51
N PHE A 257 14.25 -7.59 13.42
CA PHE A 257 14.98 -8.47 14.35
C PHE A 257 13.99 -9.24 15.24
N LEU A 258 13.06 -8.57 15.91
CA LEU A 258 12.08 -9.20 16.80
C LEU A 258 11.14 -10.14 16.03
N GLN A 259 10.75 -9.80 14.82
CA GLN A 259 9.97 -10.68 13.94
C GLN A 259 10.76 -11.94 13.55
N ALA A 260 12.06 -11.80 13.26
CA ALA A 260 12.94 -12.92 12.97
C ALA A 260 13.04 -13.88 14.15
N MET A 261 13.24 -13.36 15.36
CA MET A 261 13.28 -14.14 16.59
C MET A 261 11.95 -14.85 16.85
N ALA A 262 10.84 -14.14 16.70
CA ALA A 262 9.49 -14.70 16.88
C ALA A 262 9.19 -15.81 15.86
N SER A 263 9.57 -15.63 14.59
CA SER A 263 9.34 -16.64 13.55
C SER A 263 10.16 -17.93 13.80
N THR A 264 11.34 -17.81 14.39
CA THR A 264 12.20 -18.94 14.74
C THR A 264 11.59 -19.79 15.86
N ILE A 265 10.93 -19.15 16.83
CA ILE A 265 10.32 -19.85 17.97
C ILE A 265 8.95 -20.41 17.61
N GLU A 266 8.08 -19.61 17.01
CA GLU A 266 6.67 -19.95 16.76
C GLU A 266 6.43 -20.57 15.38
N GLY A 267 7.41 -20.50 14.48
CA GLY A 267 7.27 -20.95 13.09
C GLY A 267 6.21 -20.17 12.28
N ARG A 268 5.75 -19.02 12.79
CA ARG A 268 4.71 -18.20 12.18
C ARG A 268 5.14 -16.74 12.09
N MET A 269 4.82 -16.11 10.99
CA MET A 269 4.98 -14.67 10.84
C MET A 269 3.73 -13.96 11.36
N GLY A 270 3.90 -13.04 12.30
CA GLY A 270 2.86 -12.16 12.78
C GLY A 270 2.86 -10.83 12.04
N ARG A 271 1.85 -10.00 12.29
CA ARG A 271 1.80 -8.63 11.83
C ARG A 271 2.66 -7.75 12.73
N VAL A 272 3.49 -6.92 12.13
CA VAL A 272 4.30 -5.92 12.84
C VAL A 272 3.95 -4.54 12.30
N LEU A 273 3.70 -3.60 13.21
CA LEU A 273 3.49 -2.18 12.92
C LEU A 273 4.57 -1.38 13.62
N VAL A 274 5.12 -0.41 12.93
CA VAL A 274 6.23 0.40 13.43
C VAL A 274 5.88 1.88 13.31
N ASP A 275 6.14 2.63 14.36
CA ASP A 275 6.17 4.09 14.32
C ASP A 275 7.47 4.60 14.96
N PRO A 276 7.80 5.91 14.90
CA PRO A 276 9.07 6.42 15.43
C PRO A 276 9.29 6.19 16.93
N TYR A 277 8.24 5.84 17.66
CA TYR A 277 8.23 5.74 19.11
C TYR A 277 7.77 4.38 19.64
N ARG A 278 7.31 3.46 18.73
CA ARG A 278 6.73 2.18 19.13
C ARG A 278 6.85 1.12 18.05
N ILE A 279 6.89 -0.13 18.51
CA ILE A 279 6.77 -1.33 17.66
C ILE A 279 5.63 -2.17 18.23
N SER A 280 4.63 -2.50 17.40
CA SER A 280 3.52 -3.37 17.78
C SER A 280 3.66 -4.74 17.10
N LEU A 281 3.83 -5.78 17.89
CA LEU A 281 4.02 -7.16 17.46
C LEU A 281 2.74 -7.96 17.71
N GLN A 282 2.05 -8.36 16.65
CA GLN A 282 0.87 -9.22 16.71
C GLN A 282 1.26 -10.62 16.25
N VAL A 283 1.99 -11.35 17.10
CA VAL A 283 2.49 -12.69 16.83
C VAL A 283 1.81 -13.65 17.81
N PRO A 284 1.04 -14.66 17.33
CA PRO A 284 0.38 -15.61 18.21
C PRO A 284 1.38 -16.36 19.11
N GLY A 285 1.11 -16.40 20.42
CA GLY A 285 1.94 -17.10 21.41
C GLY A 285 3.17 -16.33 21.91
N LEU A 286 3.52 -15.18 21.31
CA LEU A 286 4.62 -14.36 21.76
C LEU A 286 4.31 -13.73 23.13
N ARG A 287 5.31 -13.73 24.02
CA ARG A 287 5.23 -13.12 25.36
C ARG A 287 6.16 -11.92 25.47
N ALA A 288 5.77 -10.93 26.25
CA ALA A 288 6.62 -9.75 26.52
C ALA A 288 7.98 -10.14 27.10
N THR A 289 8.03 -11.17 27.96
CA THR A 289 9.27 -11.71 28.53
C THR A 289 10.26 -12.21 27.45
N ASN A 290 9.77 -12.80 26.35
CA ASN A 290 10.64 -13.21 25.24
C ASN A 290 11.29 -12.00 24.58
N VAL A 291 10.52 -10.91 24.40
CA VAL A 291 11.04 -9.67 23.79
C VAL A 291 12.11 -9.03 24.68
N VAL A 292 11.87 -8.97 26.00
CA VAL A 292 12.89 -8.51 26.97
C VAL A 292 14.17 -9.35 26.84
N GLU A 293 14.03 -10.68 26.88
CA GLU A 293 15.16 -11.60 26.78
C GLU A 293 15.97 -11.42 25.47
N TRP A 294 15.30 -11.25 24.35
CA TRP A 294 15.99 -11.06 23.07
C TRP A 294 16.74 -9.74 22.99
N LEU A 295 16.17 -8.65 23.51
CA LEU A 295 16.83 -7.35 23.53
C LEU A 295 18.03 -7.31 24.48
N THR A 296 17.96 -8.02 25.60
CA THR A 296 19.02 -8.01 26.63
C THR A 296 20.14 -9.02 26.37
N ASN A 297 19.82 -10.19 25.77
CA ASN A 297 20.75 -11.30 25.71
C ASN A 297 21.32 -11.60 24.31
N THR A 298 20.77 -10.98 23.23
CA THR A 298 21.31 -11.21 21.88
C THR A 298 22.62 -10.46 21.71
N ASN A 299 23.68 -11.16 21.27
CA ASN A 299 24.92 -10.49 20.91
C ASN A 299 24.69 -9.49 19.78
N PRO A 300 24.92 -8.17 19.98
CA PRO A 300 24.66 -7.13 19.00
C PRO A 300 25.36 -7.36 17.66
N GLU A 301 26.56 -7.91 17.65
CA GLU A 301 27.33 -8.23 16.44
C GLU A 301 26.66 -9.27 15.53
N HIS A 302 25.71 -10.04 16.06
CA HIS A 302 24.95 -11.01 15.26
C HIS A 302 23.78 -10.38 14.50
N LEU A 303 23.35 -9.15 14.86
CA LEU A 303 22.20 -8.49 14.27
C LEU A 303 22.27 -8.40 12.73
N PRO A 304 23.38 -7.91 12.11
CA PRO A 304 23.47 -7.81 10.65
C PRO A 304 23.32 -9.19 9.98
N THR A 305 23.88 -10.24 10.58
CA THR A 305 23.77 -11.61 10.05
C THR A 305 22.35 -12.14 10.16
N ILE A 306 21.67 -11.94 11.30
CA ILE A 306 20.28 -12.36 11.50
C ILE A 306 19.38 -11.70 10.45
N LEU A 307 19.54 -10.39 10.22
CA LEU A 307 18.75 -9.65 9.24
C LEU A 307 19.01 -10.15 7.81
N ARG A 308 20.27 -10.39 7.43
CA ARG A 308 20.63 -10.89 6.09
C ARG A 308 20.06 -12.28 5.81
N VAL A 309 19.91 -13.13 6.82
CA VAL A 309 19.36 -14.48 6.68
C VAL A 309 17.82 -14.48 6.65
N THR A 310 17.18 -13.63 7.44
CA THR A 310 15.73 -13.67 7.64
C THR A 310 14.93 -12.78 6.67
N ILE A 311 15.44 -11.61 6.33
CA ILE A 311 14.78 -10.65 5.43
C ILE A 311 14.56 -11.18 3.99
N PRO A 312 15.43 -12.02 3.38
CA PRO A 312 15.21 -12.55 2.03
C PRO A 312 13.84 -13.20 1.80
N ASN A 313 13.17 -13.63 2.84
CA ASN A 313 11.81 -14.17 2.77
C ASN A 313 10.72 -13.09 2.90
N GLY A 314 11.09 -11.85 3.20
CA GLY A 314 10.17 -10.73 3.43
C GLY A 314 9.59 -10.12 2.15
N ARG A 315 8.37 -9.57 2.26
CA ARG A 315 7.70 -8.88 1.14
C ARG A 315 8.44 -7.62 0.67
N GLN A 316 8.95 -6.85 1.59
CA GLN A 316 9.63 -5.58 1.30
C GLN A 316 10.88 -5.79 0.45
N LEU A 317 11.64 -6.87 0.71
CA LEU A 317 12.81 -7.19 -0.10
C LEU A 317 12.45 -7.64 -1.51
N ARG A 318 11.37 -8.43 -1.67
CA ARG A 318 10.94 -8.87 -3.00
C ARG A 318 10.64 -7.69 -3.93
N TRP A 319 10.06 -6.63 -3.38
CA TRP A 319 9.85 -5.38 -4.11
C TRP A 319 11.17 -4.71 -4.51
N ARG A 320 12.11 -4.56 -3.60
CA ARG A 320 13.43 -3.99 -3.89
C ARG A 320 14.18 -4.82 -4.93
N LEU A 321 14.05 -6.14 -4.84
CA LEU A 321 14.64 -7.05 -5.82
C LEU A 321 14.06 -6.84 -7.23
N VAL A 322 12.76 -6.59 -7.37
CA VAL A 322 12.15 -6.24 -8.67
C VAL A 322 12.74 -4.94 -9.22
N GLN A 323 12.87 -3.91 -8.39
CA GLN A 323 13.50 -2.66 -8.79
C GLN A 323 14.93 -2.88 -9.25
N VAL A 324 15.73 -3.60 -8.48
CA VAL A 324 17.10 -3.96 -8.84
C VAL A 324 17.13 -4.76 -10.13
N CYS A 325 16.25 -5.74 -10.31
CA CYS A 325 16.13 -6.51 -11.54
C CYS A 325 15.76 -5.65 -12.77
N LYS A 326 14.93 -4.62 -12.60
CA LYS A 326 14.61 -3.64 -13.66
C LYS A 326 15.85 -2.82 -14.02
N VAL A 327 16.51 -2.23 -13.04
CA VAL A 327 17.72 -1.40 -13.21
C VAL A 327 18.84 -2.23 -13.86
N MET A 328 19.02 -3.47 -13.44
CA MET A 328 20.07 -4.36 -13.99
C MET A 328 19.67 -5.05 -15.31
N GLY A 329 18.50 -4.71 -15.88
CA GLY A 329 18.05 -5.24 -17.16
C GLY A 329 17.72 -6.74 -17.17
N VAL A 330 17.49 -7.34 -16.01
CA VAL A 330 16.98 -8.71 -15.84
C VAL A 330 15.48 -8.74 -16.17
N LEU A 331 14.76 -7.71 -15.72
CA LEU A 331 13.38 -7.45 -16.11
C LEU A 331 13.34 -6.26 -17.08
N ARG A 332 12.48 -6.32 -18.07
CA ARG A 332 12.26 -5.19 -18.98
C ARG A 332 11.58 -4.05 -18.21
N SER A 333 11.98 -2.81 -18.51
CA SER A 333 11.22 -1.62 -18.09
C SER A 333 9.78 -1.76 -18.61
N GLY A 334 8.77 -1.51 -17.76
CA GLY A 334 7.35 -1.63 -18.11
C GLY A 334 6.75 -3.05 -18.03
N VAL A 335 7.50 -4.06 -17.58
CA VAL A 335 6.90 -5.38 -17.28
C VAL A 335 5.86 -5.18 -16.16
N ASP A 336 4.64 -5.70 -16.42
CA ASP A 336 3.59 -5.77 -15.41
C ASP A 336 4.06 -6.61 -14.21
N PRO A 337 4.30 -6.00 -13.05
CA PRO A 337 4.84 -6.71 -11.90
C PRO A 337 3.92 -7.85 -11.40
N ARG A 338 2.62 -7.78 -11.71
CA ARG A 338 1.64 -8.82 -11.34
C ARG A 338 1.82 -10.11 -12.15
N LYS A 339 2.44 -10.02 -13.34
CA LYS A 339 2.80 -11.17 -14.17
C LYS A 339 4.14 -11.77 -13.78
N VAL A 340 4.85 -11.10 -12.86
CA VAL A 340 6.17 -11.52 -12.38
C VAL A 340 5.97 -12.42 -11.16
N ASN A 341 6.48 -13.64 -11.24
CA ASN A 341 6.55 -14.52 -10.07
C ASN A 341 7.64 -14.03 -9.13
N LEU A 342 7.27 -13.17 -8.17
CA LEU A 342 8.19 -12.57 -7.20
C LEU A 342 8.93 -13.62 -6.37
N HIS A 343 8.23 -14.68 -5.97
CA HIS A 343 8.83 -15.79 -5.23
C HIS A 343 9.86 -16.53 -6.09
N GLY A 344 9.53 -16.83 -7.34
CA GLY A 344 10.44 -17.48 -8.30
C GLY A 344 11.70 -16.64 -8.58
N ILE A 345 11.56 -15.30 -8.66
CA ILE A 345 12.71 -14.40 -8.80
C ILE A 345 13.57 -14.44 -7.55
N ALA A 346 12.97 -14.31 -6.35
CA ALA A 346 13.71 -14.34 -5.09
C ALA A 346 14.50 -15.64 -4.91
N GLN A 347 13.90 -16.79 -5.26
CA GLN A 347 14.58 -18.08 -5.21
C GLN A 347 15.69 -18.19 -6.26
N ARG A 348 15.45 -17.71 -7.48
CA ARG A 348 16.43 -17.80 -8.58
C ARG A 348 17.67 -16.95 -8.32
N TYR A 349 17.49 -15.78 -7.72
CA TYR A 349 18.57 -14.83 -7.46
C TYR A 349 19.04 -14.83 -6.00
N LYS A 350 18.60 -15.82 -5.21
CA LYS A 350 19.15 -16.06 -3.87
C LYS A 350 20.67 -16.20 -3.95
N ASP A 351 21.37 -15.62 -3.01
CA ASP A 351 22.83 -15.65 -2.91
C ASP A 351 23.59 -15.04 -4.12
N THR A 352 22.93 -14.17 -4.87
CA THR A 352 23.53 -13.44 -5.99
C THR A 352 23.77 -11.96 -5.64
N PRO A 353 24.61 -11.27 -6.42
CA PRO A 353 24.80 -9.81 -6.24
C PRO A 353 23.49 -9.00 -6.34
N LEU A 354 22.47 -9.44 -7.10
CA LEU A 354 21.17 -8.77 -7.14
C LEU A 354 20.48 -8.79 -5.79
N MET A 355 20.50 -9.94 -5.12
CA MET A 355 19.91 -10.08 -3.80
C MET A 355 20.65 -9.22 -2.78
N ASN A 356 21.97 -9.21 -2.84
CA ASN A 356 22.79 -8.36 -1.95
C ASN A 356 22.49 -6.88 -2.17
N GLU A 357 22.41 -6.43 -3.43
CA GLU A 357 22.04 -5.04 -3.74
C GLU A 357 20.64 -4.68 -3.27
N ALA A 358 19.68 -5.59 -3.41
CA ALA A 358 18.32 -5.38 -2.91
C ALA A 358 18.28 -5.28 -1.38
N LEU A 359 19.09 -6.09 -0.68
CA LEU A 359 19.27 -6.02 0.77
C LEU A 359 19.94 -4.71 1.20
N ASP A 360 21.05 -4.35 0.56
CA ASP A 360 21.78 -3.13 0.87
C ASP A 360 20.91 -1.88 0.61
N LYS A 361 20.12 -1.91 -0.48
CA LYS A 361 19.13 -0.86 -0.75
C LYS A 361 18.06 -0.78 0.34
N LEU A 362 17.52 -1.92 0.79
CA LEU A 362 16.55 -1.97 1.88
C LEU A 362 17.14 -1.42 3.19
N PHE A 363 18.37 -1.85 3.54
CA PHE A 363 19.06 -1.37 4.73
C PHE A 363 19.29 0.14 4.69
N ASN A 364 19.84 0.65 3.58
CA ASN A 364 20.13 2.08 3.44
C ASN A 364 18.87 2.98 3.44
N GLU A 365 17.78 2.50 2.83
CA GLU A 365 16.57 3.31 2.70
C GLU A 365 15.68 3.28 3.97
N ARG A 366 15.60 2.14 4.63
CA ARG A 366 14.58 1.88 5.66
C ARG A 366 15.13 1.59 7.05
N MET A 367 16.36 1.15 7.15
CA MET A 367 16.95 0.64 8.38
C MET A 367 18.15 1.47 8.84
N ASP A 368 18.47 1.35 10.10
CA ASP A 368 19.70 1.79 10.71
C ASP A 368 20.27 0.62 11.53
N VAL A 369 21.05 -0.20 10.83
CA VAL A 369 21.62 -1.42 11.42
C VAL A 369 22.69 -1.06 12.46
N ASP A 370 23.56 -0.12 12.13
CA ASP A 370 24.67 0.28 13.01
C ASP A 370 24.14 0.96 14.27
N GLY A 371 23.20 1.91 14.13
CA GLY A 371 22.56 2.56 15.28
C GLY A 371 21.76 1.56 16.16
N THR A 372 21.23 0.49 15.56
CA THR A 372 20.55 -0.56 16.33
C THR A 372 21.54 -1.46 17.07
N VAL A 373 22.70 -1.76 16.48
CA VAL A 373 23.81 -2.46 17.18
C VAL A 373 24.27 -1.64 18.39
N ASP A 374 24.47 -0.33 18.19
CA ASP A 374 24.83 0.57 19.30
C ASP A 374 23.76 0.63 20.40
N LEU A 375 22.47 0.62 20.03
CA LEU A 375 21.37 0.56 20.99
C LEU A 375 21.38 -0.76 21.78
N LEU A 376 21.58 -1.91 21.12
CA LEU A 376 21.66 -3.19 21.81
C LEU A 376 22.87 -3.24 22.77
N HIS A 377 24.00 -2.65 22.40
CA HIS A 377 25.12 -2.48 23.32
C HIS A 377 24.76 -1.58 24.52
N ALA A 378 24.07 -0.47 24.29
CA ALA A 378 23.63 0.42 25.36
C ALA A 378 22.63 -0.27 26.34
N ILE A 379 21.79 -1.18 25.81
CA ILE A 379 20.91 -2.02 26.64
C ILE A 379 21.74 -2.98 27.49
N GLN A 380 22.72 -3.68 26.93
CA GLN A 380 23.57 -4.64 27.66
C GLN A 380 24.47 -3.97 28.69
N ASP A 381 24.91 -2.76 28.41
CA ASP A 381 25.70 -1.96 29.37
C ASP A 381 24.84 -1.32 30.47
N GLY A 382 23.49 -1.50 30.44
CA GLY A 382 22.56 -0.93 31.41
C GLY A 382 22.32 0.58 31.26
N ILE A 383 22.78 1.18 30.18
CA ILE A 383 22.56 2.62 29.85
C ILE A 383 21.10 2.83 29.43
N VAL A 384 20.54 1.88 28.66
CA VAL A 384 19.13 1.82 28.29
C VAL A 384 18.47 0.65 29.03
N GLN A 385 17.46 0.94 29.81
CA GLN A 385 16.71 -0.06 30.58
C GLN A 385 15.60 -0.66 29.72
N VAL A 386 15.40 -1.97 29.84
CA VAL A 386 14.33 -2.69 29.14
C VAL A 386 13.52 -3.47 30.15
N GLU A 387 12.24 -3.13 30.29
CA GLU A 387 11.40 -3.77 31.30
C GLU A 387 9.98 -4.05 30.79
N GLN A 388 9.38 -5.10 31.35
CA GLN A 388 7.97 -5.36 31.12
C GLN A 388 7.12 -4.51 32.08
N ARG A 389 6.13 -3.81 31.53
CA ARG A 389 5.24 -2.89 32.29
C ARG A 389 3.76 -3.19 32.02
N ALA A 390 2.90 -2.67 32.88
CA ALA A 390 1.47 -2.66 32.66
C ALA A 390 1.10 -1.74 31.49
N PRO A 391 -0.02 -1.97 30.79
CA PRO A 391 -0.48 -1.13 29.70
C PRO A 391 -0.80 0.30 30.16
N GLY A 392 -0.23 1.30 29.49
CA GLY A 392 -0.44 2.72 29.78
C GLY A 392 -1.06 3.50 28.61
N ALA A 393 -1.38 4.80 28.84
CA ALA A 393 -2.05 5.64 27.86
C ALA A 393 -1.26 5.83 26.53
N LEU A 394 0.07 5.77 26.58
CA LEU A 394 0.92 5.93 25.40
C LEU A 394 0.98 4.69 24.49
N GLY A 395 0.44 3.55 24.92
CA GLY A 395 0.43 2.31 24.12
C GLY A 395 -0.56 2.31 22.96
N LEU A 396 -1.51 3.25 22.92
CA LEU A 396 -2.44 3.40 21.82
C LEU A 396 -1.79 4.17 20.67
N SER A 397 -1.85 3.62 19.44
CA SER A 397 -1.33 4.35 18.28
C SER A 397 -2.34 5.41 17.83
N SER A 398 -1.84 6.60 17.49
CA SER A 398 -2.68 7.65 16.89
C SER A 398 -3.32 7.22 15.56
N GLN A 399 -2.77 6.20 14.90
CA GLN A 399 -3.36 5.61 13.70
C GLN A 399 -4.56 4.73 14.04
N SER A 400 -4.50 3.92 15.11
CA SER A 400 -5.65 3.12 15.55
C SER A 400 -6.81 3.99 16.01
N GLU A 401 -6.54 5.12 16.65
CA GLU A 401 -7.57 6.08 17.06
C GLU A 401 -8.16 6.84 15.86
N ARG A 402 -7.34 7.19 14.87
CA ARG A 402 -7.82 7.84 13.63
C ARG A 402 -8.67 6.92 12.77
N ASP A 403 -8.34 5.64 12.71
CA ASP A 403 -9.13 4.63 12.00
C ASP A 403 -10.51 4.40 12.65
N MET A 404 -10.64 4.67 13.96
CA MET A 404 -11.91 4.60 14.70
C MET A 404 -12.74 5.90 14.66
N GLN A 405 -12.11 7.04 14.38
CA GLN A 405 -12.75 8.37 14.42
C GLN A 405 -12.96 9.03 13.05
N LEU A 406 -12.62 8.37 11.93
CA LEU A 406 -12.89 8.94 10.62
C LEU A 406 -14.40 9.11 10.44
N PRO A 407 -14.88 10.35 10.26
CA PRO A 407 -16.29 10.58 10.01
C PRO A 407 -16.71 9.80 8.75
N ASP A 408 -17.79 9.09 8.86
CA ASP A 408 -18.50 8.49 7.73
C ASP A 408 -18.89 9.65 6.78
N TRP A 409 -17.98 9.96 5.86
CA TRP A 409 -18.25 10.98 4.84
C TRP A 409 -19.48 10.49 4.10
N SER A 410 -20.55 11.20 4.34
CA SER A 410 -21.90 10.80 4.01
C SER A 410 -21.97 10.15 2.62
N ASN A 411 -22.50 8.93 2.56
CA ASN A 411 -22.95 8.25 1.35
C ASN A 411 -23.75 9.17 0.41
N VAL A 412 -24.21 10.32 0.90
CA VAL A 412 -24.92 11.38 0.19
C VAL A 412 -24.07 12.00 -0.92
N GLU A 413 -22.80 12.34 -0.68
CA GLU A 413 -21.95 12.96 -1.72
C GLU A 413 -21.59 11.96 -2.84
N VAL A 414 -21.42 10.69 -2.52
CA VAL A 414 -21.20 9.65 -3.53
C VAL A 414 -22.43 9.49 -4.40
N ARG A 415 -23.61 9.45 -3.78
CA ARG A 415 -24.89 9.35 -4.48
C ARG A 415 -25.18 10.58 -5.32
N ARG A 416 -24.86 11.77 -4.83
CA ARG A 416 -24.99 13.02 -5.58
C ARG A 416 -24.09 13.02 -6.84
N ARG A 417 -22.84 12.55 -6.73
CA ARG A 417 -21.94 12.39 -7.89
C ARG A 417 -22.43 11.32 -8.86
N LEU A 418 -22.95 10.22 -8.35
CA LEU A 418 -23.61 9.18 -9.17
C LEU A 418 -24.79 9.77 -9.94
N GLU A 419 -25.68 10.49 -9.27
CA GLU A 419 -26.81 11.17 -9.91
C GLU A 419 -26.34 12.14 -10.98
N GLY A 420 -25.37 13.01 -10.68
CA GLY A 420 -24.79 13.94 -11.63
C GLY A 420 -24.23 13.25 -12.87
N ARG A 421 -23.54 12.10 -12.71
CA ARG A 421 -23.05 11.30 -13.83
C ARG A 421 -24.19 10.72 -14.65
N LEU A 422 -25.18 10.09 -14.02
CA LEU A 422 -26.32 9.49 -14.71
C LEU A 422 -27.15 10.54 -15.45
N MET A 423 -27.36 11.72 -14.87
CA MET A 423 -28.09 12.83 -15.50
C MET A 423 -27.36 13.39 -16.73
N ASN A 424 -26.03 13.31 -16.76
CA ASN A 424 -25.23 13.76 -17.91
C ASN A 424 -25.07 12.72 -19.01
N GLU A 425 -25.47 11.44 -18.77
CA GLU A 425 -25.41 10.40 -19.80
C GLU A 425 -26.27 10.78 -21.02
N ARG A 426 -25.76 10.40 -22.21
CA ARG A 426 -26.48 10.54 -23.47
C ARG A 426 -27.27 9.30 -23.78
N VAL A 427 -28.53 9.48 -24.11
CA VAL A 427 -29.54 8.43 -24.30
C VAL A 427 -30.12 8.51 -25.71
N VAL A 428 -30.30 7.34 -26.29
CA VAL A 428 -31.17 7.14 -27.45
C VAL A 428 -32.48 6.50 -26.98
N MET A 429 -33.60 7.11 -27.30
CA MET A 429 -34.94 6.59 -27.06
C MET A 429 -35.61 6.28 -28.40
N ILE A 430 -36.05 5.05 -28.61
CA ILE A 430 -36.64 4.59 -29.86
C ILE A 430 -38.09 4.20 -29.64
N CYS A 431 -38.96 4.74 -30.49
CA CYS A 431 -40.39 4.34 -30.50
C CYS A 431 -40.56 2.91 -31.02
N LEU A 432 -41.25 2.04 -30.27
CA LEU A 432 -41.48 0.64 -30.68
C LEU A 432 -42.43 0.53 -31.90
N ARG A 433 -43.28 1.55 -32.15
CA ARG A 433 -44.24 1.54 -33.27
C ARG A 433 -43.61 2.03 -34.57
N CYS A 434 -43.07 3.26 -34.59
CA CYS A 434 -42.53 3.89 -35.82
C CYS A 434 -41.03 3.82 -35.95
N LYS A 435 -40.34 3.21 -34.96
CA LYS A 435 -38.87 3.01 -34.90
C LYS A 435 -38.05 4.29 -34.98
N THR A 436 -38.65 5.47 -34.73
CA THR A 436 -37.97 6.76 -34.79
C THR A 436 -37.13 6.96 -33.54
N PRO A 437 -35.82 7.26 -33.67
CA PRO A 437 -34.92 7.54 -32.56
C PRO A 437 -34.99 9.02 -32.14
N THR A 438 -34.87 9.25 -30.84
CA THR A 438 -34.71 10.58 -30.25
C THR A 438 -33.47 10.54 -29.35
N ARG A 439 -32.51 11.48 -29.53
CA ARG A 439 -31.28 11.55 -28.73
C ARG A 439 -31.34 12.75 -27.80
N PHE A 440 -30.99 12.53 -26.52
CA PHE A 440 -30.97 13.58 -25.51
C PHE A 440 -30.05 13.21 -24.33
N ARG A 441 -29.79 14.18 -23.45
CA ARG A 441 -29.18 13.88 -22.14
C ARG A 441 -30.26 13.56 -21.14
N VAL A 442 -30.01 12.61 -20.23
CA VAL A 442 -30.98 12.18 -19.20
C VAL A 442 -31.58 13.37 -18.46
N ALA A 443 -30.79 14.40 -18.12
CA ALA A 443 -31.25 15.63 -17.46
C ALA A 443 -32.38 16.36 -18.22
N ARG A 444 -32.49 16.17 -19.53
CA ARG A 444 -33.56 16.78 -20.36
C ARG A 444 -34.85 15.97 -20.40
N TYR A 445 -34.83 14.72 -19.86
CA TYR A 445 -36.01 13.85 -19.94
C TYR A 445 -37.30 14.46 -19.35
N PRO A 446 -37.28 15.19 -18.22
CA PRO A 446 -38.49 15.82 -17.68
C PRO A 446 -39.18 16.80 -18.63
N SER A 447 -38.44 17.40 -19.57
CA SER A 447 -38.94 18.35 -20.57
C SER A 447 -39.27 17.70 -21.92
N ILE A 448 -39.13 16.35 -22.04
CA ILE A 448 -39.41 15.61 -23.27
C ILE A 448 -40.82 15.06 -23.21
N ASP A 449 -41.60 15.28 -24.32
CA ASP A 449 -42.90 14.66 -24.43
C ASP A 449 -42.85 13.13 -24.32
N ARG A 450 -43.69 12.58 -23.48
CA ARG A 450 -43.81 11.11 -23.28
C ARG A 450 -44.33 10.41 -24.52
N ARG A 451 -44.97 11.13 -25.42
CA ARG A 451 -45.49 10.59 -26.69
C ARG A 451 -44.45 10.76 -27.80
N CYS A 452 -44.48 9.84 -28.74
CA CYS A 452 -43.67 9.97 -29.94
C CYS A 452 -44.14 11.13 -30.79
N GLY A 453 -43.24 12.05 -31.16
CA GLY A 453 -43.61 13.22 -31.98
C GLY A 453 -44.14 12.86 -33.37
N ILE A 454 -43.95 11.63 -33.88
CA ILE A 454 -44.43 11.19 -35.20
C ILE A 454 -45.73 10.40 -35.10
N CYS A 455 -45.81 9.35 -34.26
CA CYS A 455 -46.95 8.44 -34.26
C CYS A 455 -47.77 8.48 -32.96
N GLN A 456 -47.46 9.36 -32.04
CA GLN A 456 -48.10 9.60 -30.74
C GLN A 456 -48.12 8.35 -29.81
N ALA A 457 -47.37 7.28 -30.12
CA ALA A 457 -47.24 6.11 -29.26
C ALA A 457 -46.41 6.43 -28.03
N THR A 458 -46.72 5.78 -26.88
CA THR A 458 -46.06 5.98 -25.59
C THR A 458 -44.96 4.95 -25.30
N MET A 459 -45.01 3.80 -25.97
CA MET A 459 -44.03 2.72 -25.78
C MET A 459 -42.73 3.06 -26.47
N ARG A 460 -41.73 3.46 -25.68
CA ARG A 460 -40.43 3.92 -26.16
C ARG A 460 -39.31 3.28 -25.32
N ALA A 461 -38.45 2.48 -25.96
CA ALA A 461 -37.32 1.85 -25.32
C ALA A 461 -36.11 2.78 -25.31
N VAL A 462 -35.22 2.65 -24.30
CA VAL A 462 -34.03 3.48 -24.12
C VAL A 462 -32.75 2.64 -24.04
N ALA A 463 -31.68 3.20 -24.57
CA ALA A 463 -30.31 2.71 -24.36
C ALA A 463 -29.32 3.86 -24.33
N ARG A 464 -28.08 3.60 -23.90
CA ARG A 464 -26.99 4.56 -24.02
C ARG A 464 -26.74 4.90 -25.49
N GLU A 465 -26.29 6.13 -25.77
CA GLU A 465 -26.07 6.59 -27.15
C GLU A 465 -25.10 5.68 -27.92
N GLY A 466 -24.05 5.16 -27.26
CA GLY A 466 -23.11 4.21 -27.86
C GLY A 466 -23.70 2.86 -28.30
N LEU A 467 -24.89 2.50 -27.79
CA LEU A 467 -25.66 1.32 -28.19
C LEU A 467 -26.85 1.66 -29.11
N GLY A 468 -26.89 2.87 -29.66
CA GLY A 468 -28.02 3.35 -30.48
C GLY A 468 -28.28 2.50 -31.71
N ASP A 469 -27.24 2.07 -32.40
CA ASP A 469 -27.36 1.21 -33.60
C ASP A 469 -27.82 -0.20 -33.23
N GLU A 470 -27.35 -0.75 -32.10
CA GLU A 470 -27.79 -2.02 -31.56
C GLU A 470 -29.24 -1.94 -31.08
N LEU A 471 -29.63 -0.87 -30.39
CA LEU A 471 -31.01 -0.66 -29.98
C LEU A 471 -31.94 -0.62 -31.19
N THR A 472 -31.53 0.01 -32.28
CA THR A 472 -32.31 0.04 -33.52
C THR A 472 -32.51 -1.37 -34.11
N LYS A 473 -31.46 -2.19 -34.11
CA LYS A 473 -31.51 -3.60 -34.52
C LYS A 473 -32.44 -4.42 -33.60
N TRP A 474 -32.31 -4.22 -32.29
CA TRP A 474 -33.16 -4.94 -31.29
C TRP A 474 -34.63 -4.59 -31.42
N VAL A 475 -34.97 -3.32 -31.63
CA VAL A 475 -36.37 -2.89 -31.83
C VAL A 475 -36.94 -3.37 -33.16
N ALA A 476 -36.08 -3.62 -34.15
CA ALA A 476 -36.46 -4.17 -35.45
C ALA A 476 -36.49 -5.71 -35.48
N SER A 477 -36.02 -6.39 -34.45
CA SER A 477 -35.88 -7.85 -34.39
C SER A 477 -37.24 -8.51 -34.21
N ASP A 478 -37.47 -9.59 -34.95
CA ASP A 478 -38.64 -10.47 -34.81
C ASP A 478 -38.41 -11.61 -33.79
N GLU A 479 -37.22 -11.70 -33.21
CA GLU A 479 -36.90 -12.68 -32.18
C GLU A 479 -37.67 -12.38 -30.90
N ASP A 480 -38.50 -13.32 -30.46
CA ASP A 480 -39.40 -13.16 -29.30
C ASP A 480 -38.65 -12.73 -28.01
N LYS A 481 -37.49 -13.26 -27.80
CA LYS A 481 -36.68 -12.94 -26.62
C LYS A 481 -36.23 -11.48 -26.62
N ILE A 482 -35.76 -10.99 -27.76
CA ILE A 482 -35.32 -9.58 -27.94
C ILE A 482 -36.52 -8.66 -27.88
N ARG A 483 -37.61 -9.00 -28.56
CA ARG A 483 -38.87 -8.25 -28.56
C ARG A 483 -39.44 -8.09 -27.14
N ASN A 484 -39.50 -9.18 -26.37
CA ASN A 484 -39.98 -9.15 -24.99
C ASN A 484 -39.09 -8.31 -24.08
N ARG A 485 -37.78 -8.33 -24.31
CA ARG A 485 -36.83 -7.49 -23.62
C ARG A 485 -37.08 -6.00 -23.90
N MET A 486 -37.28 -5.64 -25.16
CA MET A 486 -37.55 -4.24 -25.55
C MET A 486 -38.92 -3.77 -25.05
N MET A 487 -39.93 -4.61 -25.05
CA MET A 487 -41.24 -4.31 -24.44
C MET A 487 -41.07 -4.00 -22.95
N ARG A 488 -40.37 -4.84 -22.18
CA ARG A 488 -40.13 -4.59 -20.75
C ARG A 488 -39.36 -3.28 -20.50
N ASN A 489 -38.36 -2.99 -21.34
CA ASN A 489 -37.60 -1.73 -21.27
C ASN A 489 -38.57 -0.54 -21.45
N ALA A 490 -39.39 -0.56 -22.49
CA ALA A 490 -40.33 0.53 -22.79
C ALA A 490 -41.42 0.66 -21.71
N GLU A 491 -41.93 -0.45 -21.17
CA GLU A 491 -42.90 -0.46 -20.05
C GLU A 491 -42.32 0.19 -18.79
N MET A 492 -41.08 -0.16 -18.43
CA MET A 492 -40.41 0.48 -17.31
C MET A 492 -40.28 1.99 -17.50
N VAL A 493 -39.88 2.44 -18.69
CA VAL A 493 -39.78 3.86 -19.00
C VAL A 493 -41.12 4.56 -18.99
N GLN A 494 -42.16 3.92 -19.51
CA GLN A 494 -43.53 4.46 -19.49
C GLN A 494 -44.06 4.62 -18.07
N ASN A 495 -43.85 3.60 -17.21
CA ASN A 495 -44.44 3.55 -15.87
C ASN A 495 -43.63 4.32 -14.83
N ARG A 496 -42.29 4.35 -14.96
CA ARG A 496 -41.37 4.87 -13.94
C ARG A 496 -40.56 6.08 -14.43
N GLY A 497 -40.67 6.44 -15.70
CA GLY A 497 -40.07 7.63 -16.28
C GLY A 497 -38.55 7.76 -16.02
N LEU A 498 -38.15 8.85 -15.36
CA LEU A 498 -36.76 9.16 -15.08
C LEU A 498 -36.09 8.07 -14.24
N ASP A 499 -36.77 7.51 -13.25
CA ASP A 499 -36.19 6.48 -12.39
C ASP A 499 -35.79 5.23 -13.17
N ALA A 500 -36.63 4.82 -14.15
CA ALA A 500 -36.29 3.71 -15.05
C ALA A 500 -35.09 4.03 -15.92
N ILE A 501 -35.02 5.25 -16.44
CA ILE A 501 -33.87 5.69 -17.27
C ILE A 501 -32.57 5.71 -16.43
N LEU A 502 -32.61 6.22 -15.20
CA LEU A 502 -31.46 6.20 -14.31
C LEU A 502 -30.95 4.77 -14.06
N CYS A 503 -31.87 3.82 -13.80
CA CYS A 503 -31.49 2.40 -13.64
C CYS A 503 -30.88 1.83 -14.92
N LEU A 504 -31.51 2.04 -16.08
CA LEU A 504 -31.06 1.49 -17.37
C LEU A 504 -29.77 2.14 -17.87
N MET A 505 -29.45 3.36 -17.42
CA MET A 505 -28.18 4.04 -17.71
C MET A 505 -27.07 3.66 -16.73
N ALA A 506 -27.37 2.94 -15.68
CA ALA A 506 -26.38 2.43 -14.76
C ALA A 506 -25.51 1.34 -15.40
N ARG A 507 -24.25 1.23 -15.00
CA ARG A 507 -23.30 0.27 -15.59
C ARG A 507 -23.60 -1.14 -15.13
N GLY A 508 -23.74 -2.06 -16.09
CA GLY A 508 -24.05 -3.47 -15.80
C GLY A 508 -25.47 -3.72 -15.30
N VAL A 509 -26.33 -2.70 -15.34
CA VAL A 509 -27.74 -2.84 -15.00
C VAL A 509 -28.54 -3.05 -16.28
N GLY A 510 -28.92 -4.29 -16.53
CA GLY A 510 -29.86 -4.66 -17.60
C GLY A 510 -31.33 -4.60 -17.12
N GLU A 511 -32.26 -4.95 -18.02
CA GLU A 511 -33.69 -4.84 -17.77
C GLU A 511 -34.16 -5.65 -16.56
N ASP A 512 -33.58 -6.84 -16.32
CA ASP A 512 -33.96 -7.68 -15.18
C ASP A 512 -33.54 -7.09 -13.85
N THR A 513 -32.29 -6.56 -13.78
CA THR A 513 -31.79 -5.87 -12.59
C THR A 513 -32.54 -4.57 -12.35
N ALA A 514 -32.78 -3.78 -13.40
CA ALA A 514 -33.59 -2.56 -13.32
C ALA A 514 -34.98 -2.85 -12.78
N THR A 515 -35.65 -3.90 -13.29
CA THR A 515 -36.96 -4.33 -12.80
C THR A 515 -36.93 -4.67 -11.30
N ARG A 516 -35.91 -5.39 -10.84
CA ARG A 516 -35.76 -5.75 -9.42
C ARG A 516 -35.56 -4.52 -8.55
N ILE A 517 -34.74 -3.58 -8.97
CA ILE A 517 -34.51 -2.31 -8.25
C ILE A 517 -35.82 -1.53 -8.19
N LEU A 518 -36.49 -1.30 -9.33
CA LEU A 518 -37.69 -0.50 -9.40
C LEU A 518 -38.88 -1.10 -8.63
N ARG A 519 -38.94 -2.43 -8.47
CA ARG A 519 -39.95 -3.10 -7.61
C ARG A 519 -39.69 -2.87 -6.13
N ALA A 520 -38.42 -2.91 -5.71
CA ALA A 520 -38.02 -2.66 -4.32
C ALA A 520 -38.22 -1.19 -3.90
N TYR A 521 -38.22 -0.26 -4.87
CA TYR A 521 -38.35 1.19 -4.64
C TYR A 521 -39.52 1.76 -5.42
N PRO A 522 -40.77 1.70 -4.87
CA PRO A 522 -41.99 2.19 -5.52
C PRO A 522 -41.92 3.71 -5.83
N THR A 523 -42.83 4.16 -6.71
CA THR A 523 -42.95 5.59 -7.05
C THR A 523 -43.27 6.40 -5.80
N GLY A 524 -42.50 7.48 -5.56
CA GLY A 524 -42.61 8.31 -4.36
C GLY A 524 -41.59 7.95 -3.26
N THR A 525 -40.80 6.89 -3.44
CA THR A 525 -39.65 6.63 -2.57
C THR A 525 -38.62 7.73 -2.72
N GLU A 526 -37.92 8.05 -1.63
CA GLU A 526 -36.86 9.01 -1.60
C GLU A 526 -35.78 8.65 -2.64
N ARG A 527 -35.46 9.59 -3.53
CA ARG A 527 -34.50 9.36 -4.64
C ARG A 527 -33.14 8.85 -4.16
N ASP A 528 -32.72 9.28 -2.98
CA ASP A 528 -31.47 8.86 -2.37
C ASP A 528 -31.41 7.33 -2.14
N SER A 529 -32.53 6.71 -1.76
CA SER A 529 -32.65 5.26 -1.59
C SER A 529 -32.56 4.50 -2.92
N LEU A 530 -33.16 5.05 -3.99
CA LEU A 530 -33.02 4.50 -5.33
C LEU A 530 -31.57 4.58 -5.84
N LEU A 531 -30.91 5.73 -5.64
CA LEU A 531 -29.51 5.94 -6.02
C LEU A 531 -28.57 5.01 -5.27
N LYS A 532 -28.86 4.70 -3.99
CA LYS A 532 -28.14 3.69 -3.22
C LYS A 532 -28.24 2.31 -3.88
N ALA A 533 -29.44 1.88 -4.25
CA ALA A 533 -29.64 0.57 -4.90
C ALA A 533 -28.95 0.49 -6.27
N ILE A 534 -28.98 1.57 -7.04
CA ILE A 534 -28.26 1.67 -8.31
C ILE A 534 -26.74 1.57 -8.08
N HIS A 535 -26.23 2.28 -7.08
CA HIS A 535 -24.82 2.25 -6.70
C HIS A 535 -24.35 0.85 -6.31
N ASP A 536 -25.13 0.17 -5.45
CA ASP A 536 -24.83 -1.20 -5.01
C ASP A 536 -24.82 -2.19 -6.19
N ALA A 537 -25.75 -2.02 -7.15
CA ALA A 537 -25.79 -2.84 -8.36
C ALA A 537 -24.60 -2.61 -9.28
N GLU A 538 -24.11 -1.36 -9.44
CA GLU A 538 -22.90 -1.06 -10.21
C GLU A 538 -21.64 -1.65 -9.55
N ILE A 539 -21.54 -1.60 -8.21
CA ILE A 539 -20.45 -2.25 -7.46
C ILE A 539 -20.47 -3.76 -7.69
N GLN A 540 -21.64 -4.37 -7.56
CA GLN A 540 -21.81 -5.82 -7.77
C GLN A 540 -21.37 -6.22 -9.19
N TYR A 541 -21.82 -5.50 -10.20
CA TYR A 541 -21.40 -5.72 -11.58
C TYR A 541 -19.89 -5.59 -11.75
N ALA A 542 -19.29 -4.55 -11.18
CA ALA A 542 -17.83 -4.34 -11.26
C ALA A 542 -17.05 -5.50 -10.63
N ARG A 543 -17.55 -6.09 -9.53
CA ARG A 543 -16.95 -7.26 -8.87
C ARG A 543 -17.06 -8.53 -9.71
N THR A 544 -18.21 -8.72 -10.37
CA THR A 544 -18.52 -9.96 -11.09
C THR A 544 -18.15 -9.93 -12.57
N ARG A 545 -17.84 -8.77 -13.14
CA ARG A 545 -17.53 -8.58 -14.58
C ARG A 545 -16.49 -9.55 -15.12
N ARG A 546 -15.48 -9.93 -14.30
CA ARG A 546 -14.41 -10.86 -14.70
C ARG A 546 -14.91 -12.27 -15.03
N PHE A 547 -16.12 -12.63 -14.57
CA PHE A 547 -16.74 -13.95 -14.80
C PHE A 547 -17.65 -13.97 -16.02
N TRP A 548 -17.91 -12.83 -16.67
CA TRP A 548 -18.89 -12.69 -17.76
C TRP A 548 -18.26 -12.29 -19.11
N GLY A 549 -16.93 -12.10 -19.15
CA GLY A 549 -16.21 -11.62 -20.35
C GLY A 549 -15.26 -12.61 -20.94
#